data_793edff57a1b7a7b9078065f325808cb
#
_entry.id   793edff57a1b7a7b9078065f325808cb
#
_cell.length_a   1.000
_cell.length_b   1.000
_cell.length_c   1.000
_cell.angle_alpha   90.00
_cell.angle_beta   90.00
_cell.angle_gamma   90.00
#
_symmetry.space_group_name_H-M   'P 1'
#
loop_
_entity.id
_entity.type
_entity.pdbx_description
1 polymer ?
#
loop_
_entity_poly.entity_id
_entity_poly.type
_entity_poly.pdbx_seq_one_letter_code
_entity_poly.pdbx_strand_id
1 'polypeptide(L)'
;VAFVCGIINFGIFPAVGAQFFISYCGFPDSIMGIPTFPLMMIILISIALYFVYTGGQIAVIVADFFQGVFLIVVLFVITVFLYNKVEWNQVSGSLKDTPIKLAADEISELSNEDSYKVLDDEEKEERIQEIKDKYDNSSLINPFKTSRVEDFNLTYFLIGLIGMFYGTLSWQGHQAYNSSAKSAHEAKMAAVLGDIRWKPQGLFISLVPVLIIVFMNHPEYYTVNESVNISLRSLDSETLKSQMRAPIVLSEVLPVGLLGAFAALMLAAFISTHDTYLHSWASIFVQDVILPFRKKPFEKDEHVKVLRYSIFGVAIFIFIFS
;
A
#
# COMPACT_ATOMS: atom_id res chain seq x y z
N VAL A 1 11.38 14.02 18.09
CA VAL A 1 10.44 12.88 18.05
C VAL A 1 9.80 12.79 16.68
N ALA A 2 9.11 13.82 16.17
CA ALA A 2 8.40 13.82 14.89
C ALA A 2 9.26 13.36 13.70
N PHE A 3 10.48 13.90 13.57
CA PHE A 3 11.42 13.52 12.53
C PHE A 3 11.76 12.02 12.57
N VAL A 4 12.07 11.48 13.76
CA VAL A 4 12.45 10.07 13.90
C VAL A 4 11.28 9.15 13.56
N CYS A 5 10.08 9.41 14.08
CA CYS A 5 8.91 8.61 13.77
C CYS A 5 8.57 8.66 12.26
N GLY A 6 8.69 9.84 11.65
CA GLY A 6 8.37 10.02 10.24
C GLY A 6 9.37 9.36 9.30
N ILE A 7 10.66 9.43 9.58
CA ILE A 7 11.69 8.82 8.72
C ILE A 7 11.68 7.29 8.81
N ILE A 8 11.35 6.72 9.99
CA ILE A 8 11.15 5.28 10.16
C ILE A 8 9.94 4.83 9.34
N ASN A 9 8.81 5.54 9.44
CA ASN A 9 7.63 5.24 8.64
C ASN A 9 7.91 5.33 7.13
N PHE A 10 8.68 6.33 6.72
CA PHE A 10 9.06 6.51 5.31
C PHE A 10 9.97 5.38 4.80
N GLY A 11 10.85 4.84 5.63
CA GLY A 11 11.79 3.80 5.26
C GLY A 11 11.16 2.49 4.77
N ILE A 12 9.87 2.26 5.02
CA ILE A 12 9.16 1.06 4.57
C ILE A 12 8.81 1.12 3.07
N PHE A 13 8.52 2.30 2.54
CA PHE A 13 7.93 2.45 1.20
C PHE A 13 8.84 2.04 0.02
N PRO A 14 10.17 2.26 0.04
CA PRO A 14 11.04 1.82 -1.04
C PRO A 14 11.01 0.32 -1.28
N ALA A 15 11.04 -0.48 -0.21
CA ALA A 15 10.95 -1.93 -0.29
C ALA A 15 9.61 -2.39 -0.88
N VAL A 16 8.49 -1.82 -0.40
CA VAL A 16 7.15 -2.15 -0.91
C VAL A 16 7.03 -1.82 -2.39
N GLY A 17 7.55 -0.65 -2.81
CA GLY A 17 7.56 -0.25 -4.23
C GLY A 17 8.40 -1.18 -5.10
N ALA A 18 9.61 -1.52 -4.67
CA ALA A 18 10.48 -2.44 -5.39
C ALA A 18 9.84 -3.82 -5.54
N GLN A 19 9.30 -4.37 -4.46
CA GLN A 19 8.63 -5.66 -4.48
C GLN A 19 7.40 -5.67 -5.38
N PHE A 20 6.61 -4.58 -5.38
CA PHE A 20 5.48 -4.45 -6.29
C PHE A 20 5.93 -4.57 -7.76
N PHE A 21 6.94 -3.78 -8.17
CA PHE A 21 7.40 -3.81 -9.57
C PHE A 21 8.01 -5.14 -9.96
N ILE A 22 8.78 -5.79 -9.07
CA ILE A 22 9.34 -7.11 -9.32
C ILE A 22 8.22 -8.12 -9.57
N SER A 23 7.24 -8.21 -8.68
CA SER A 23 6.15 -9.18 -8.77
C SER A 23 5.16 -8.86 -9.88
N TYR A 24 4.79 -7.60 -10.06
CA TYR A 24 3.80 -7.18 -11.05
C TYR A 24 4.31 -7.23 -12.49
N CYS A 25 5.57 -6.81 -12.70
CA CYS A 25 6.18 -6.80 -14.03
C CYS A 25 6.93 -8.11 -14.36
N GLY A 26 7.02 -9.05 -13.42
CA GLY A 26 7.68 -10.33 -13.63
C GLY A 26 9.19 -10.22 -13.82
N PHE A 27 9.86 -9.32 -13.08
CA PHE A 27 11.32 -9.23 -13.15
C PHE A 27 11.99 -10.45 -12.51
N PRO A 28 13.11 -10.93 -13.06
CA PRO A 28 13.88 -12.03 -12.48
C PRO A 28 14.56 -11.61 -11.16
N ASP A 29 14.92 -12.58 -10.33
CA ASP A 29 15.57 -12.33 -9.02
C ASP A 29 16.93 -11.61 -9.15
N SER A 30 17.60 -11.76 -10.29
CA SER A 30 18.85 -11.05 -10.58
C SER A 30 18.92 -10.57 -12.03
N ILE A 31 19.47 -9.38 -12.24
CA ILE A 31 19.74 -8.77 -13.54
C ILE A 31 21.25 -8.55 -13.65
N MET A 32 21.88 -9.18 -14.64
CA MET A 32 23.34 -9.10 -14.86
C MET A 32 24.18 -9.48 -13.62
N GLY A 33 23.68 -10.41 -12.80
CA GLY A 33 24.36 -10.86 -11.57
C GLY A 33 24.14 -9.95 -10.36
N ILE A 34 23.35 -8.88 -10.47
CA ILE A 34 22.98 -8.00 -9.37
C ILE A 34 21.58 -8.39 -8.90
N PRO A 35 21.33 -8.56 -7.58
CA PRO A 35 20.00 -8.81 -7.08
C PRO A 35 19.02 -7.71 -7.51
N THR A 36 17.86 -8.11 -8.05
CA THR A 36 16.89 -7.16 -8.63
C THR A 36 16.26 -6.24 -7.58
N PHE A 37 16.05 -6.73 -6.36
CA PHE A 37 15.41 -5.96 -5.31
C PHE A 37 16.16 -4.67 -4.94
N PRO A 38 17.43 -4.68 -4.51
CA PRO A 38 18.17 -3.44 -4.23
C PRO A 38 18.37 -2.58 -5.48
N LEU A 39 18.51 -3.19 -6.66
CA LEU A 39 18.64 -2.44 -7.91
C LEU A 39 17.34 -1.65 -8.19
N MET A 40 16.18 -2.26 -8.03
CA MET A 40 14.89 -1.60 -8.21
C MET A 40 14.70 -0.47 -7.20
N MET A 41 15.05 -0.68 -5.93
CA MET A 41 15.01 0.37 -4.91
C MET A 41 15.87 1.58 -5.30
N ILE A 42 17.11 1.33 -5.76
CA ILE A 42 18.01 2.42 -6.19
C ILE A 42 17.39 3.20 -7.35
N ILE A 43 16.88 2.51 -8.36
CA ILE A 43 16.26 3.14 -9.53
C ILE A 43 15.09 4.02 -9.09
N LEU A 44 14.15 3.47 -8.31
CA LEU A 44 12.94 4.15 -7.88
C LEU A 44 13.25 5.38 -7.00
N ILE A 45 14.13 5.23 -6.00
CA ILE A 45 14.56 6.34 -5.14
C ILE A 45 15.31 7.39 -5.95
N SER A 46 16.16 7.00 -6.91
CA SER A 46 16.92 7.94 -7.74
C SER A 46 16.00 8.81 -8.59
N ILE A 47 14.92 8.24 -9.14
CA ILE A 47 13.93 9.01 -9.90
C ILE A 47 13.25 10.06 -9.01
N ALA A 48 12.75 9.68 -7.84
CA ALA A 48 12.12 10.60 -6.90
C ALA A 48 13.12 11.68 -6.41
N LEU A 49 14.34 11.27 -6.07
CA LEU A 49 15.42 12.17 -5.65
C LEU A 49 15.76 13.19 -6.73
N TYR A 50 15.79 12.77 -8.00
CA TYR A 50 16.03 13.67 -9.12
C TYR A 50 14.98 14.79 -9.21
N PHE A 51 13.69 14.45 -9.10
CA PHE A 51 12.61 15.44 -9.13
C PHE A 51 12.74 16.46 -7.99
N VAL A 52 12.96 16.00 -6.76
CA VAL A 52 13.07 16.88 -5.59
C VAL A 52 14.33 17.74 -5.63
N TYR A 53 15.45 17.15 -6.00
CA TYR A 53 16.74 17.83 -5.97
C TYR A 53 16.84 18.94 -7.01
N THR A 54 16.27 18.72 -8.21
CA THR A 54 16.31 19.68 -9.32
C THR A 54 15.22 20.74 -9.22
N GLY A 55 14.00 20.34 -8.91
CA GLY A 55 12.83 21.21 -8.99
C GLY A 55 12.31 21.74 -7.66
N GLY A 56 12.74 21.16 -6.54
CA GLY A 56 12.25 21.53 -5.21
C GLY A 56 10.73 21.38 -5.07
N GLN A 57 10.15 22.04 -4.08
CA GLN A 57 8.73 21.91 -3.73
C GLN A 57 7.76 22.29 -4.85
N ILE A 58 8.09 23.30 -5.67
CA ILE A 58 7.21 23.76 -6.74
C ILE A 58 7.05 22.66 -7.81
N ALA A 59 8.15 22.03 -8.20
CA ALA A 59 8.09 20.94 -9.18
C ALA A 59 7.32 19.73 -8.63
N VAL A 60 7.48 19.40 -7.35
CA VAL A 60 6.72 18.33 -6.67
C VAL A 60 5.22 18.64 -6.76
N ILE A 61 4.76 19.83 -6.36
CA ILE A 61 3.34 20.21 -6.41
C ILE A 61 2.76 20.11 -7.83
N VAL A 62 3.50 20.59 -8.83
CA VAL A 62 3.06 20.53 -10.24
C VAL A 62 3.01 19.09 -10.74
N ALA A 63 4.03 18.29 -10.45
CA ALA A 63 4.04 16.88 -10.80
C ALA A 63 2.88 16.11 -10.15
N ASP A 64 2.63 16.32 -8.86
CA ASP A 64 1.54 15.72 -8.10
C ASP A 64 0.16 16.02 -8.68
N PHE A 65 -0.03 17.24 -9.22
CA PHE A 65 -1.28 17.58 -9.89
C PHE A 65 -1.52 16.70 -11.13
N PHE A 66 -0.53 16.59 -12.03
CA PHE A 66 -0.67 15.77 -13.24
C PHE A 66 -0.77 14.28 -12.91
N GLN A 67 0.02 13.80 -11.96
CA GLN A 67 -0.04 12.43 -11.46
C GLN A 67 -1.41 12.12 -10.83
N GLY A 68 -1.97 13.06 -10.08
CA GLY A 68 -3.29 12.94 -9.48
C GLY A 68 -4.42 12.85 -10.51
N VAL A 69 -4.37 13.66 -11.58
CA VAL A 69 -5.32 13.57 -12.69
C VAL A 69 -5.22 12.22 -13.40
N PHE A 70 -4.00 11.79 -13.70
CA PHE A 70 -3.74 10.48 -14.32
C PHE A 70 -4.26 9.33 -13.45
N LEU A 71 -4.02 9.38 -12.14
CA LEU A 71 -4.51 8.42 -11.16
C LEU A 71 -6.04 8.29 -11.20
N ILE A 72 -6.76 9.41 -11.17
CA ILE A 72 -8.23 9.40 -11.21
C ILE A 72 -8.74 8.67 -12.46
N VAL A 73 -8.19 9.00 -13.63
CA VAL A 73 -8.62 8.42 -14.90
C VAL A 73 -8.33 6.93 -14.95
N VAL A 74 -7.10 6.53 -14.64
CA VAL A 74 -6.68 5.12 -14.73
C VAL A 74 -7.43 4.24 -13.72
N LEU A 75 -7.54 4.67 -12.46
CA LEU A 75 -8.28 3.91 -11.45
C LEU A 75 -9.76 3.77 -11.80
N PHE A 76 -10.38 4.82 -12.32
CA PHE A 76 -11.76 4.76 -12.77
C PHE A 76 -11.96 3.74 -13.90
N VAL A 77 -11.10 3.80 -14.93
CA VAL A 77 -11.17 2.88 -16.07
C VAL A 77 -10.94 1.42 -15.63
N ILE A 78 -9.93 1.17 -14.78
CA ILE A 78 -9.67 -0.19 -14.26
C ILE A 78 -10.85 -0.67 -13.41
N THR A 79 -11.40 0.17 -12.56
CA THR A 79 -12.54 -0.20 -11.72
C THR A 79 -13.77 -0.58 -12.56
N VAL A 80 -14.09 0.21 -13.58
CA VAL A 80 -15.18 -0.08 -14.51
C VAL A 80 -14.90 -1.37 -15.30
N PHE A 81 -13.67 -1.56 -15.77
CA PHE A 81 -13.28 -2.78 -16.47
C PHE A 81 -13.47 -4.02 -15.60
N LEU A 82 -12.96 -4.01 -14.38
CA LEU A 82 -13.08 -5.14 -13.44
C LEU A 82 -14.54 -5.39 -13.04
N TYR A 83 -15.30 -4.32 -12.78
CA TYR A 83 -16.73 -4.44 -12.46
C TYR A 83 -17.52 -5.13 -13.57
N ASN A 84 -17.23 -4.83 -14.84
CA ASN A 84 -17.88 -5.47 -15.99
C ASN A 84 -17.43 -6.92 -16.25
N LYS A 85 -16.38 -7.38 -15.57
CA LYS A 85 -15.90 -8.76 -15.68
C LYS A 85 -16.59 -9.74 -14.75
N VAL A 86 -17.28 -9.25 -13.72
CA VAL A 86 -17.81 -10.09 -12.63
C VAL A 86 -19.30 -9.79 -12.45
N GLU A 87 -20.11 -10.83 -12.35
CA GLU A 87 -21.53 -10.71 -12.03
C GLU A 87 -21.75 -10.56 -10.53
N TRP A 88 -22.80 -9.82 -10.14
CA TRP A 88 -23.10 -9.61 -8.72
C TRP A 88 -23.37 -10.91 -7.95
N ASN A 89 -23.95 -11.92 -8.60
CA ASN A 89 -24.16 -13.24 -8.01
C ASN A 89 -22.85 -13.93 -7.65
N GLN A 90 -21.81 -13.78 -8.49
CA GLN A 90 -20.47 -14.29 -8.23
C GLN A 90 -19.82 -13.60 -7.03
N VAL A 91 -20.00 -12.27 -6.89
CA VAL A 91 -19.54 -11.51 -5.73
C VAL A 91 -20.20 -12.02 -4.46
N SER A 92 -21.53 -12.06 -4.44
CA SER A 92 -22.29 -12.48 -3.26
C SER A 92 -21.98 -13.92 -2.85
N GLY A 93 -21.88 -14.84 -3.82
CA GLY A 93 -21.50 -16.23 -3.58
C GLY A 93 -20.09 -16.34 -3.01
N SER A 94 -19.10 -15.77 -3.69
CA SER A 94 -17.70 -15.85 -3.26
C SER A 94 -17.48 -15.25 -1.86
N LEU A 95 -18.13 -14.14 -1.52
CA LEU A 95 -18.00 -13.55 -0.17
C LEU A 95 -18.62 -14.42 0.93
N LYS A 96 -19.69 -15.17 0.63
CA LYS A 96 -20.29 -16.10 1.58
C LYS A 96 -19.45 -17.37 1.75
N ASP A 97 -18.95 -17.90 0.64
CA ASP A 97 -18.33 -19.22 0.61
C ASP A 97 -16.85 -19.16 1.00
N THR A 98 -16.17 -18.01 0.86
CA THR A 98 -14.74 -17.90 1.15
C THR A 98 -14.36 -18.25 2.59
N PRO A 99 -15.03 -17.77 3.65
CA PRO A 99 -14.70 -18.18 5.01
C PRO A 99 -14.87 -19.69 5.22
N ILE A 100 -15.91 -20.29 4.63
CA ILE A 100 -16.18 -21.73 4.72
C ILE A 100 -15.08 -22.53 4.04
N LYS A 101 -14.64 -22.11 2.86
CA LYS A 101 -13.53 -22.77 2.14
C LYS A 101 -12.23 -22.68 2.91
N LEU A 102 -11.89 -21.49 3.41
CA LEU A 102 -10.67 -21.30 4.22
C LEU A 102 -10.68 -22.15 5.48
N ALA A 103 -11.83 -22.32 6.13
CA ALA A 103 -11.97 -23.22 7.27
C ALA A 103 -11.75 -24.69 6.85
N ALA A 104 -12.31 -25.11 5.73
CA ALA A 104 -12.14 -26.45 5.21
C ALA A 104 -10.69 -26.76 4.82
N ASP A 105 -10.00 -25.80 4.19
CA ASP A 105 -8.60 -25.91 3.81
C ASP A 105 -7.71 -26.02 5.07
N GLU A 106 -7.90 -25.17 6.08
CA GLU A 106 -7.14 -25.23 7.34
C GLU A 106 -7.40 -26.55 8.12
N ILE A 107 -8.64 -27.05 8.13
CA ILE A 107 -8.95 -28.36 8.71
C ILE A 107 -8.26 -29.50 7.94
N SER A 108 -8.21 -29.41 6.62
CA SER A 108 -7.52 -30.38 5.79
C SER A 108 -6.00 -30.38 6.03
N GLU A 109 -5.39 -29.20 6.15
CA GLU A 109 -3.98 -29.07 6.49
C GLU A 109 -3.69 -29.63 7.88
N LEU A 110 -4.49 -29.27 8.89
CA LEU A 110 -4.38 -29.80 10.25
C LEU A 110 -4.46 -31.32 10.27
N SER A 111 -5.38 -31.90 9.51
CA SER A 111 -5.58 -33.35 9.46
C SER A 111 -4.36 -34.12 8.89
N ASN A 112 -3.49 -33.45 8.15
CA ASN A 112 -2.27 -34.01 7.61
C ASN A 112 -1.08 -33.89 8.57
N GLU A 113 -1.17 -33.07 9.61
CA GLU A 113 -0.11 -32.91 10.61
C GLU A 113 0.02 -34.19 11.48
N ASP A 114 1.25 -34.59 11.73
CA ASP A 114 1.51 -35.75 12.58
C ASP A 114 1.11 -35.52 14.03
N SER A 115 1.16 -34.29 14.51
CA SER A 115 0.69 -33.84 15.83
C SER A 115 -0.81 -34.08 16.03
N TYR A 116 -1.62 -33.80 15.00
CA TYR A 116 -3.07 -34.00 15.02
C TYR A 116 -3.47 -35.48 15.01
N LYS A 117 -2.72 -36.32 14.30
CA LYS A 117 -3.01 -37.76 14.20
C LYS A 117 -2.93 -38.50 15.53
N VAL A 118 -2.15 -37.98 16.48
CA VAL A 118 -1.90 -38.57 17.81
C VAL A 118 -2.94 -38.11 18.85
N LEU A 119 -3.72 -37.08 18.59
CA LEU A 119 -4.77 -36.58 19.45
C LEU A 119 -5.91 -37.60 19.61
N ASP A 120 -6.62 -37.54 20.75
CA ASP A 120 -7.86 -38.26 20.88
C ASP A 120 -9.03 -37.62 20.12
N ASP A 121 -10.17 -38.29 20.09
CA ASP A 121 -11.29 -37.83 19.28
C ASP A 121 -11.93 -36.56 19.82
N GLU A 122 -11.90 -36.34 21.16
CA GLU A 122 -12.43 -35.16 21.82
C GLU A 122 -11.55 -33.94 21.56
N GLU A 123 -10.23 -34.08 21.64
CA GLU A 123 -9.25 -33.04 21.30
C GLU A 123 -9.29 -32.66 19.79
N LYS A 124 -9.54 -33.64 18.91
CA LYS A 124 -9.73 -33.38 17.46
C LYS A 124 -10.97 -32.58 17.17
N GLU A 125 -12.10 -32.91 17.81
CA GLU A 125 -13.34 -32.16 17.65
C GLU A 125 -13.21 -30.74 18.18
N GLU A 126 -12.54 -30.52 19.32
CA GLU A 126 -12.29 -29.20 19.90
C GLU A 126 -11.46 -28.34 18.91
N ARG A 127 -10.38 -28.87 18.36
CA ARG A 127 -9.55 -28.16 17.38
C ARG A 127 -10.31 -27.79 16.11
N ILE A 128 -11.14 -28.70 15.59
CA ILE A 128 -12.00 -28.44 14.42
C ILE A 128 -13.02 -27.34 14.75
N GLN A 129 -13.59 -27.36 15.97
CA GLN A 129 -14.57 -26.36 16.39
C GLN A 129 -13.91 -24.97 16.56
N GLU A 130 -12.71 -24.90 17.12
CA GLU A 130 -11.92 -23.66 17.20
C GLU A 130 -11.70 -23.03 15.82
N ILE A 131 -11.35 -23.85 14.80
CA ILE A 131 -11.17 -23.37 13.43
C ILE A 131 -12.50 -22.87 12.88
N LYS A 132 -13.58 -23.59 13.04
CA LYS A 132 -14.91 -23.14 12.57
C LYS A 132 -15.34 -21.83 13.21
N ASP A 133 -15.18 -21.69 14.52
CA ASP A 133 -15.52 -20.47 15.26
C ASP A 133 -14.65 -19.28 14.83
N LYS A 134 -13.36 -19.51 14.60
CA LYS A 134 -12.43 -18.52 14.08
C LYS A 134 -12.90 -17.94 12.72
N TYR A 135 -13.40 -18.80 11.84
CA TYR A 135 -13.88 -18.34 10.52
C TYR A 135 -15.32 -17.84 10.55
N ASP A 136 -16.19 -18.28 11.45
CA ASP A 136 -17.51 -17.70 11.66
C ASP A 136 -17.41 -16.24 12.15
N ASN A 137 -16.39 -15.94 12.96
CA ASN A 137 -16.08 -14.57 13.38
C ASN A 137 -15.33 -13.74 12.34
N SER A 138 -15.06 -14.28 11.15
CA SER A 138 -14.34 -13.64 10.04
C SER A 138 -15.23 -13.46 8.81
N SER A 139 -16.46 -13.01 9.01
CA SER A 139 -17.41 -12.81 7.93
C SER A 139 -16.99 -11.66 7.01
N LEU A 140 -17.05 -11.89 5.70
CA LEU A 140 -16.81 -10.86 4.68
C LEU A 140 -18.06 -10.04 4.35
N ILE A 141 -19.21 -10.38 4.98
CA ILE A 141 -20.51 -9.72 4.72
C ILE A 141 -21.03 -9.02 5.98
N ASN A 142 -20.80 -9.61 7.16
CA ASN A 142 -21.29 -9.05 8.41
C ASN A 142 -20.28 -8.06 8.99
N PRO A 143 -20.59 -6.74 9.02
CA PRO A 143 -19.64 -5.74 9.52
C PRO A 143 -19.34 -5.87 11.03
N PHE A 144 -20.14 -6.65 11.77
CA PHE A 144 -19.92 -6.89 13.20
C PHE A 144 -19.07 -8.15 13.47
N LYS A 145 -18.77 -8.94 12.43
CA LYS A 145 -17.95 -10.15 12.51
C LYS A 145 -16.83 -10.08 11.47
N THR A 146 -15.94 -9.08 11.58
CA THR A 146 -14.87 -8.83 10.60
C THR A 146 -13.48 -9.25 11.08
N SER A 147 -13.34 -9.73 12.31
CA SER A 147 -12.07 -10.14 12.89
C SER A 147 -12.16 -11.56 13.45
N ARG A 148 -11.06 -12.29 13.32
CA ARG A 148 -10.86 -13.59 13.97
C ARG A 148 -10.54 -13.49 15.45
N VAL A 149 -10.27 -12.28 15.93
CA VAL A 149 -9.99 -11.99 17.34
C VAL A 149 -11.28 -11.50 17.99
N GLU A 150 -11.70 -12.17 19.05
CA GLU A 150 -12.86 -11.80 19.82
C GLU A 150 -12.70 -10.38 20.38
N ASP A 151 -13.78 -9.59 20.39
CA ASP A 151 -13.84 -8.18 20.82
C ASP A 151 -12.94 -7.18 20.06
N PHE A 152 -12.21 -7.63 19.09
CA PHE A 152 -11.32 -6.74 18.32
C PHE A 152 -12.09 -5.80 17.38
N ASN A 153 -13.27 -6.17 16.96
CA ASN A 153 -14.04 -5.45 15.93
C ASN A 153 -14.35 -4.00 16.34
N LEU A 154 -15.01 -3.78 17.48
CA LEU A 154 -15.39 -2.43 17.92
C LEU A 154 -14.15 -1.60 18.30
N THR A 155 -13.22 -2.16 19.07
CA THR A 155 -11.99 -1.48 19.49
C THR A 155 -11.15 -1.08 18.28
N TYR A 156 -11.03 -1.94 17.28
CA TYR A 156 -10.32 -1.65 16.03
C TYR A 156 -10.92 -0.45 15.28
N PHE A 157 -12.25 -0.40 15.16
CA PHE A 157 -12.93 0.73 14.53
C PHE A 157 -12.76 2.04 15.31
N LEU A 158 -12.77 1.99 16.64
CA LEU A 158 -12.50 3.17 17.48
C LEU A 158 -11.06 3.67 17.34
N ILE A 159 -10.08 2.77 17.30
CA ILE A 159 -8.68 3.13 17.00
C ILE A 159 -8.56 3.73 15.61
N GLY A 160 -9.21 3.14 14.61
CA GLY A 160 -9.26 3.66 13.24
C GLY A 160 -9.86 5.07 13.17
N LEU A 161 -10.95 5.32 13.90
CA LEU A 161 -11.58 6.64 13.99
C LEU A 161 -10.61 7.69 14.54
N ILE A 162 -9.92 7.40 15.64
CA ILE A 162 -8.90 8.29 16.23
C ILE A 162 -7.75 8.50 15.23
N GLY A 163 -7.29 7.44 14.56
CA GLY A 163 -6.26 7.50 13.53
C GLY A 163 -6.64 8.39 12.34
N MET A 164 -7.90 8.37 11.91
CA MET A 164 -8.41 9.27 10.87
C MET A 164 -8.32 10.74 11.26
N PHE A 165 -8.72 11.09 12.49
CA PHE A 165 -8.58 12.47 12.99
C PHE A 165 -7.12 12.90 13.02
N TYR A 166 -6.22 12.05 13.52
CA TYR A 166 -4.79 12.34 13.51
C TYR A 166 -4.25 12.52 12.10
N GLY A 167 -4.52 11.61 11.19
CA GLY A 167 -4.05 11.67 9.80
C GLY A 167 -4.53 12.91 9.07
N THR A 168 -5.77 13.34 9.31
CA THR A 168 -6.37 14.50 8.62
C THR A 168 -5.86 15.83 9.19
N LEU A 169 -5.70 15.95 10.51
CA LEU A 169 -5.47 17.23 11.18
C LEU A 169 -4.01 17.46 11.58
N SER A 170 -3.26 16.40 11.84
CA SER A 170 -1.94 16.49 12.49
C SER A 170 -0.79 15.93 11.65
N TRP A 171 -1.05 15.37 10.48
CA TRP A 171 -0.01 14.79 9.65
C TRP A 171 0.92 15.85 9.07
N GLN A 172 2.18 15.78 9.47
CA GLN A 172 3.18 16.82 9.16
C GLN A 172 3.54 16.91 7.68
N GLY A 173 3.41 15.82 6.93
CA GLY A 173 3.64 15.81 5.48
C GLY A 173 2.75 16.79 4.71
N HIS A 174 1.55 17.10 5.20
CA HIS A 174 0.65 18.05 4.58
C HIS A 174 0.99 19.51 4.86
N GLN A 175 1.81 19.80 5.87
CA GLN A 175 2.09 21.19 6.25
C GLN A 175 2.88 21.97 5.20
N ALA A 176 3.74 21.28 4.44
CA ALA A 176 4.47 21.90 3.35
C ALA A 176 3.53 22.43 2.26
N TYR A 177 2.47 21.70 1.93
CA TYR A 177 1.44 22.13 0.98
C TYR A 177 0.57 23.25 1.52
N ASN A 178 0.09 23.15 2.75
CA ASN A 178 -0.73 24.16 3.39
C ASN A 178 0.00 25.49 3.50
N SER A 179 1.29 25.48 3.86
CA SER A 179 2.13 26.68 4.00
C SER A 179 2.52 27.30 2.65
N SER A 180 2.39 26.58 1.54
CA SER A 180 2.66 27.09 0.18
C SER A 180 1.50 27.90 -0.40
N ALA A 181 0.30 27.80 0.18
CA ALA A 181 -0.87 28.51 -0.32
C ALA A 181 -0.75 30.02 -0.06
N LYS A 182 -1.27 30.83 -0.99
CA LYS A 182 -1.25 32.31 -0.86
C LYS A 182 -2.11 32.82 0.30
N SER A 183 -3.13 32.06 0.69
CA SER A 183 -4.06 32.42 1.75
C SER A 183 -4.65 31.20 2.44
N ALA A 184 -5.16 31.37 3.65
CA ALA A 184 -5.90 30.32 4.36
C ALA A 184 -7.14 29.84 3.59
N HIS A 185 -7.77 30.73 2.81
CA HIS A 185 -8.89 30.37 1.95
C HIS A 185 -8.47 29.41 0.84
N GLU A 186 -7.35 29.66 0.17
CA GLU A 186 -6.83 28.78 -0.88
C GLU A 186 -6.40 27.43 -0.32
N ALA A 187 -5.75 27.40 0.83
CA ALA A 187 -5.41 26.15 1.52
C ALA A 187 -6.67 25.31 1.83
N LYS A 188 -7.73 25.96 2.35
CA LYS A 188 -9.01 25.30 2.62
C LYS A 188 -9.68 24.81 1.34
N MET A 189 -9.69 25.59 0.28
CA MET A 189 -10.26 25.20 -1.01
C MET A 189 -9.48 24.05 -1.65
N ALA A 190 -8.16 24.05 -1.55
CA ALA A 190 -7.33 22.95 -2.00
C ALA A 190 -7.65 21.64 -1.26
N ALA A 191 -7.89 21.68 0.04
CA ALA A 191 -8.31 20.51 0.81
C ALA A 191 -9.69 20.00 0.36
N VAL A 192 -10.68 20.89 0.17
CA VAL A 192 -12.03 20.52 -0.30
C VAL A 192 -12.01 19.92 -1.70
N LEU A 193 -11.28 20.54 -2.64
CA LEU A 193 -11.16 20.03 -4.00
C LEU A 193 -10.31 18.74 -4.06
N GLY A 194 -9.30 18.63 -3.21
CA GLY A 194 -8.48 17.43 -3.06
C GLY A 194 -9.28 16.20 -2.62
N ASP A 195 -10.38 16.39 -1.87
CA ASP A 195 -11.26 15.30 -1.48
C ASP A 195 -11.94 14.61 -2.68
N ILE A 196 -12.15 15.32 -3.78
CA ILE A 196 -12.69 14.75 -5.02
C ILE A 196 -11.81 13.61 -5.54
N ARG A 197 -10.49 13.74 -5.43
CA ARG A 197 -9.53 12.71 -5.83
C ARG A 197 -9.70 11.41 -5.05
N TRP A 198 -10.09 11.51 -3.79
CA TRP A 198 -10.26 10.34 -2.92
C TRP A 198 -11.45 9.46 -3.31
N LYS A 199 -12.43 9.98 -4.06
CA LYS A 199 -13.63 9.20 -4.41
C LYS A 199 -13.32 8.02 -5.35
N PRO A 200 -12.67 8.20 -6.52
CA PRO A 200 -12.26 7.08 -7.38
C PRO A 200 -11.23 6.16 -6.69
N GLN A 201 -10.31 6.72 -5.92
CA GLN A 201 -9.33 5.94 -5.19
C GLN A 201 -9.98 5.10 -4.09
N GLY A 202 -10.91 5.66 -3.32
CA GLY A 202 -11.68 4.94 -2.31
C GLY A 202 -12.52 3.82 -2.91
N LEU A 203 -13.17 4.08 -4.05
CA LEU A 203 -13.91 3.06 -4.79
C LEU A 203 -12.99 1.92 -5.24
N PHE A 204 -11.83 2.22 -5.80
CA PHE A 204 -10.85 1.23 -6.20
C PHE A 204 -10.38 0.39 -5.00
N ILE A 205 -9.94 1.03 -3.92
CA ILE A 205 -9.44 0.36 -2.71
C ILE A 205 -10.51 -0.52 -2.06
N SER A 206 -11.77 -0.14 -2.12
CA SER A 206 -12.87 -0.90 -1.52
C SER A 206 -13.36 -2.04 -2.43
N LEU A 207 -13.48 -1.79 -3.74
CA LEU A 207 -14.09 -2.74 -4.68
C LEU A 207 -13.09 -3.78 -5.18
N VAL A 208 -11.87 -3.39 -5.50
CA VAL A 208 -10.88 -4.30 -6.10
C VAL A 208 -10.56 -5.50 -5.21
N PRO A 209 -10.34 -5.37 -3.90
CA PRO A 209 -10.15 -6.53 -3.02
C PRO A 209 -11.34 -7.51 -3.05
N VAL A 210 -12.56 -6.99 -3.12
CA VAL A 210 -13.77 -7.83 -3.24
C VAL A 210 -13.77 -8.61 -4.55
N LEU A 211 -13.43 -7.95 -5.67
CA LEU A 211 -13.34 -8.61 -6.98
C LEU A 211 -12.18 -9.62 -7.03
N ILE A 212 -11.07 -9.35 -6.37
CA ILE A 212 -9.95 -10.29 -6.23
C ILE A 212 -10.40 -11.58 -5.51
N ILE A 213 -11.22 -11.47 -4.47
CA ILE A 213 -11.79 -12.64 -3.78
C ILE A 213 -12.60 -13.48 -4.77
N VAL A 214 -13.34 -12.87 -5.68
CA VAL A 214 -14.08 -13.59 -6.71
C VAL A 214 -13.14 -14.32 -7.69
N PHE A 215 -12.14 -13.62 -8.23
CA PHE A 215 -11.16 -14.22 -9.13
C PHE A 215 -10.38 -15.38 -8.48
N MET A 216 -10.17 -15.34 -7.17
CA MET A 216 -9.45 -16.39 -6.44
C MET A 216 -10.35 -17.55 -6.00
N ASN A 217 -11.67 -17.37 -5.87
CA ASN A 217 -12.51 -18.39 -5.25
C ASN A 217 -13.65 -18.92 -6.14
N HIS A 218 -14.08 -18.16 -7.17
CA HIS A 218 -15.17 -18.58 -8.02
C HIS A 218 -14.69 -19.60 -9.09
N PRO A 219 -15.41 -20.72 -9.32
CA PRO A 219 -14.97 -21.78 -10.25
C PRO A 219 -14.73 -21.31 -11.69
N GLU A 220 -15.44 -20.30 -12.15
CA GLU A 220 -15.28 -19.74 -13.51
C GLU A 220 -13.88 -19.15 -13.76
N TYR A 221 -13.20 -18.70 -12.70
CA TYR A 221 -11.87 -18.12 -12.76
C TYR A 221 -10.75 -19.08 -12.32
N TYR A 222 -11.00 -20.39 -12.40
CA TYR A 222 -10.04 -21.41 -11.96
C TYR A 222 -8.64 -21.23 -12.58
N THR A 223 -8.54 -20.89 -13.86
CA THR A 223 -7.26 -20.67 -14.55
C THR A 223 -6.50 -19.48 -13.98
N VAL A 224 -7.19 -18.39 -13.63
CA VAL A 224 -6.59 -17.23 -12.98
C VAL A 224 -6.09 -17.59 -11.58
N ASN A 225 -6.92 -18.30 -10.81
CA ASN A 225 -6.54 -18.77 -9.48
C ASN A 225 -5.29 -19.67 -9.53
N GLU A 226 -5.24 -20.64 -10.45
CA GLU A 226 -4.10 -21.54 -10.58
C GLU A 226 -2.80 -20.77 -10.93
N SER A 227 -2.84 -19.87 -11.93
CA SER A 227 -1.70 -19.04 -12.33
C SER A 227 -1.20 -18.17 -11.18
N VAL A 228 -2.13 -17.50 -10.49
CA VAL A 228 -1.81 -16.65 -9.32
C VAL A 228 -1.20 -17.46 -8.19
N ASN A 229 -1.73 -18.64 -7.88
CA ASN A 229 -1.19 -19.50 -6.82
C ASN A 229 0.21 -20.02 -7.14
N ILE A 230 0.51 -20.33 -8.42
CA ILE A 230 1.86 -20.70 -8.86
C ILE A 230 2.82 -19.52 -8.57
N SER A 231 2.45 -18.32 -8.96
CA SER A 231 3.25 -17.11 -8.73
C SER A 231 3.43 -16.79 -7.23
N LEU A 232 2.38 -16.98 -6.42
CA LEU A 232 2.46 -16.77 -4.96
C LEU A 232 3.35 -17.81 -4.27
N ARG A 233 3.38 -19.05 -4.72
CA ARG A 233 4.23 -20.11 -4.13
C ARG A 233 5.73 -19.83 -4.30
N SER A 234 6.12 -19.02 -5.29
CA SER A 234 7.53 -18.61 -5.46
C SER A 234 8.00 -17.58 -4.44
N LEU A 235 7.08 -17.02 -3.63
CA LEU A 235 7.41 -16.03 -2.60
C LEU A 235 7.68 -16.72 -1.25
N ASP A 236 8.74 -16.29 -0.56
CA ASP A 236 9.24 -16.97 0.66
C ASP A 236 8.41 -16.68 1.92
N SER A 237 7.65 -15.59 1.95
CA SER A 237 6.95 -15.11 3.15
C SER A 237 5.44 -15.07 2.96
N GLU A 238 4.67 -15.58 3.94
CA GLU A 238 3.21 -15.47 3.95
C GLU A 238 2.71 -14.01 3.97
N THR A 239 3.44 -13.13 4.64
CA THR A 239 3.16 -11.69 4.61
C THR A 239 3.32 -11.16 3.20
N LEU A 240 4.37 -11.54 2.50
CA LEU A 240 4.63 -11.12 1.13
C LEU A 240 3.59 -11.70 0.16
N LYS A 241 3.21 -12.97 0.29
CA LYS A 241 2.11 -13.60 -0.47
C LYS A 241 0.80 -12.82 -0.31
N SER A 242 0.47 -12.45 0.92
CA SER A 242 -0.72 -11.66 1.21
C SER A 242 -0.69 -10.29 0.54
N GLN A 243 0.43 -9.58 0.61
CA GLN A 243 0.60 -8.25 0.02
C GLN A 243 0.61 -8.27 -1.51
N MET A 244 1.22 -9.29 -2.10
CA MET A 244 1.38 -9.40 -3.56
C MET A 244 0.19 -10.07 -4.26
N ARG A 245 -0.75 -10.63 -3.53
CA ARG A 245 -1.94 -11.28 -4.11
C ARG A 245 -2.71 -10.35 -5.05
N ALA A 246 -3.01 -9.13 -4.61
CA ALA A 246 -3.76 -8.17 -5.43
C ALA A 246 -2.99 -7.73 -6.69
N PRO A 247 -1.73 -7.31 -6.62
CA PRO A 247 -0.92 -7.02 -7.80
C PRO A 247 -0.85 -8.18 -8.80
N ILE A 248 -0.62 -9.40 -8.33
CA ILE A 248 -0.50 -10.58 -9.20
C ILE A 248 -1.84 -10.93 -9.86
N VAL A 249 -2.97 -10.87 -9.13
CA VAL A 249 -4.30 -11.07 -9.75
C VAL A 249 -4.56 -10.02 -10.82
N LEU A 250 -4.23 -8.75 -10.55
CA LEU A 250 -4.40 -7.68 -11.53
C LEU A 250 -3.51 -7.89 -12.77
N SER A 251 -2.29 -8.42 -12.60
CA SER A 251 -1.43 -8.72 -13.76
C SER A 251 -1.98 -9.82 -14.66
N GLU A 252 -2.74 -10.76 -14.13
CA GLU A 252 -3.40 -11.86 -14.89
C GLU A 252 -4.71 -11.41 -15.54
N VAL A 253 -5.45 -10.50 -14.90
CA VAL A 253 -6.82 -10.13 -15.33
C VAL A 253 -6.84 -8.94 -16.27
N LEU A 254 -5.92 -7.98 -16.12
CA LEU A 254 -5.92 -6.75 -16.89
C LEU A 254 -5.38 -6.98 -18.32
N PRO A 255 -6.03 -6.42 -19.36
CA PRO A 255 -5.47 -6.42 -20.71
C PRO A 255 -4.20 -5.58 -20.79
N VAL A 256 -3.33 -5.88 -21.76
CA VAL A 256 -1.99 -5.27 -21.91
C VAL A 256 -1.98 -3.74 -21.76
N GLY A 257 -2.96 -3.04 -22.34
CA GLY A 257 -3.04 -1.57 -22.22
C GLY A 257 -3.31 -1.08 -20.79
N LEU A 258 -4.24 -1.72 -20.08
CA LEU A 258 -4.54 -1.37 -18.69
C LEU A 258 -3.46 -1.86 -17.73
N LEU A 259 -2.80 -2.97 -18.05
CA LEU A 259 -1.66 -3.49 -17.30
C LEU A 259 -0.51 -2.46 -17.32
N GLY A 260 -0.15 -1.92 -18.48
CA GLY A 260 0.84 -0.86 -18.60
C GLY A 260 0.40 0.46 -17.93
N ALA A 261 -0.87 0.84 -18.08
CA ALA A 261 -1.41 2.03 -17.42
C ALA A 261 -1.37 1.91 -15.89
N PHE A 262 -1.66 0.74 -15.34
CA PHE A 262 -1.57 0.50 -13.90
C PHE A 262 -0.12 0.51 -13.39
N ALA A 263 0.82 -0.08 -14.13
CA ALA A 263 2.25 0.03 -13.79
C ALA A 263 2.73 1.48 -13.79
N ALA A 264 2.36 2.26 -14.82
CA ALA A 264 2.69 3.69 -14.91
C ALA A 264 2.05 4.50 -13.76
N LEU A 265 0.81 4.18 -13.39
CA LEU A 265 0.11 4.78 -12.26
C LEU A 265 0.83 4.47 -10.94
N MET A 266 1.23 3.23 -10.72
CA MET A 266 1.95 2.84 -9.50
C MET A 266 3.33 3.50 -9.42
N LEU A 267 4.01 3.68 -10.56
CA LEU A 267 5.25 4.46 -10.64
C LEU A 267 5.00 5.93 -10.29
N ALA A 268 3.95 6.54 -10.84
CA ALA A 268 3.58 7.91 -10.53
C ALA A 268 3.24 8.09 -9.05
N ALA A 269 2.47 7.16 -8.47
CA ALA A 269 2.13 7.16 -7.04
C ALA A 269 3.38 6.98 -6.15
N PHE A 270 4.32 6.12 -6.56
CA PHE A 270 5.60 5.95 -5.88
C PHE A 270 6.40 7.26 -5.88
N ILE A 271 6.58 7.88 -7.05
CA ILE A 271 7.32 9.14 -7.19
C ILE A 271 6.68 10.23 -6.34
N SER A 272 5.36 10.44 -6.48
CA SER A 272 4.60 11.45 -5.73
C SER A 272 4.73 11.30 -4.22
N THR A 273 4.71 10.07 -3.72
CA THR A 273 4.89 9.82 -2.30
C THR A 273 6.33 10.11 -1.85
N HIS A 274 7.31 9.60 -2.59
CA HIS A 274 8.72 9.70 -2.19
C HIS A 274 9.26 11.11 -2.32
N ASP A 275 8.91 11.86 -3.37
CA ASP A 275 9.39 13.23 -3.52
C ASP A 275 8.83 14.15 -2.45
N THR A 276 7.54 14.01 -2.10
CA THR A 276 6.92 14.71 -0.98
C THR A 276 7.60 14.40 0.35
N TYR A 277 7.84 13.12 0.63
CA TYR A 277 8.46 12.70 1.89
C TYR A 277 9.93 13.09 1.98
N LEU A 278 10.71 12.94 0.90
CA LEU A 278 12.11 13.39 0.84
C LEU A 278 12.21 14.89 1.16
N HIS A 279 11.36 15.70 0.56
CA HIS A 279 11.34 17.14 0.80
C HIS A 279 10.87 17.47 2.22
N SER A 280 9.76 16.89 2.67
CA SER A 280 9.17 17.20 3.98
C SER A 280 10.09 16.81 5.13
N TRP A 281 10.62 15.57 5.13
CA TRP A 281 11.49 15.11 6.21
C TRP A 281 12.84 15.80 6.22
N ALA A 282 13.39 16.14 5.05
CA ALA A 282 14.60 16.97 4.98
C ALA A 282 14.34 18.39 5.53
N SER A 283 13.20 18.98 5.21
CA SER A 283 12.82 20.30 5.74
C SER A 283 12.65 20.27 7.26
N ILE A 284 11.94 19.28 7.80
CA ILE A 284 11.78 19.08 9.24
C ILE A 284 13.16 18.86 9.91
N PHE A 285 14.05 18.07 9.29
CA PHE A 285 15.40 17.88 9.81
C PHE A 285 16.17 19.21 9.90
N VAL A 286 16.12 20.03 8.86
CA VAL A 286 16.79 21.33 8.86
C VAL A 286 16.20 22.26 9.91
N GLN A 287 14.86 22.34 10.00
CA GLN A 287 14.15 23.28 10.89
C GLN A 287 14.18 22.85 12.35
N ASP A 288 13.95 21.57 12.63
CA ASP A 288 13.72 21.11 14.00
C ASP A 288 14.97 20.46 14.63
N VAL A 289 15.91 20.01 13.80
CA VAL A 289 17.14 19.37 14.29
C VAL A 289 18.35 20.28 14.12
N ILE A 290 18.60 20.85 12.93
CA ILE A 290 19.83 21.64 12.71
C ILE A 290 19.68 23.07 13.23
N LEU A 291 18.59 23.76 12.89
CA LEU A 291 18.40 25.18 13.18
C LEU A 291 18.45 25.51 14.69
N PRO A 292 17.88 24.69 15.62
CA PRO A 292 17.95 24.98 17.06
C PRO A 292 19.38 25.00 17.64
N PHE A 293 20.34 24.32 17.02
CA PHE A 293 21.75 24.33 17.45
C PHE A 293 22.56 25.49 16.86
N ARG A 294 21.96 26.29 15.98
CA ARG A 294 22.62 27.44 15.35
C ARG A 294 22.39 28.71 16.15
N LYS A 295 23.44 29.53 16.21
CA LYS A 295 23.35 30.86 16.84
C LYS A 295 22.78 31.92 15.90
N LYS A 296 22.80 31.70 14.60
CA LYS A 296 22.32 32.59 13.54
C LYS A 296 21.43 31.85 12.55
N PRO A 297 20.37 32.46 12.00
CA PRO A 297 19.60 31.88 10.93
C PRO A 297 20.46 31.64 9.70
N PHE A 298 20.01 30.75 8.81
CA PHE A 298 20.68 30.50 7.55
C PHE A 298 20.53 31.71 6.61
N GLU A 299 21.57 32.00 5.85
CA GLU A 299 21.42 32.80 4.63
C GLU A 299 20.66 31.98 3.58
N LYS A 300 20.01 32.64 2.62
CA LYS A 300 19.12 31.99 1.66
C LYS A 300 19.82 30.85 0.87
N ASP A 301 21.02 31.12 0.38
CA ASP A 301 21.77 30.15 -0.42
C ASP A 301 22.34 29.00 0.45
N GLU A 302 22.72 29.32 1.68
CA GLU A 302 23.16 28.32 2.67
C GLU A 302 22.00 27.39 3.03
N HIS A 303 20.81 27.95 3.27
CA HIS A 303 19.61 27.16 3.58
C HIS A 303 19.29 26.16 2.48
N VAL A 304 19.29 26.58 1.23
CA VAL A 304 19.04 25.72 0.07
C VAL A 304 20.09 24.61 -0.03
N LYS A 305 21.37 24.91 0.21
CA LYS A 305 22.43 23.88 0.20
C LYS A 305 22.23 22.86 1.31
N VAL A 306 21.98 23.30 2.54
CA VAL A 306 21.76 22.41 3.69
C VAL A 306 20.52 21.55 3.46
N LEU A 307 19.44 22.10 2.90
CA LEU A 307 18.23 21.33 2.56
C LEU A 307 18.54 20.25 1.52
N ARG A 308 19.30 20.56 0.46
CA ARG A 308 19.70 19.58 -0.56
C ARG A 308 20.54 18.45 0.01
N TYR A 309 21.51 18.75 0.89
CA TYR A 309 22.28 17.70 1.58
C TYR A 309 21.40 16.85 2.50
N SER A 310 20.43 17.48 3.17
CA SER A 310 19.49 16.76 4.03
C SER A 310 18.56 15.84 3.23
N ILE A 311 18.08 16.27 2.05
CA ILE A 311 17.30 15.43 1.13
C ILE A 311 18.12 14.20 0.71
N PHE A 312 19.38 14.39 0.35
CA PHE A 312 20.27 13.29 -0.01
C PHE A 312 20.53 12.35 1.16
N GLY A 313 20.77 12.90 2.36
CA GLY A 313 20.93 12.11 3.59
C GLY A 313 19.69 11.28 3.94
N VAL A 314 18.49 11.85 3.78
CA VAL A 314 17.22 11.11 3.96
C VAL A 314 17.10 9.99 2.93
N ALA A 315 17.45 10.23 1.67
CA ALA A 315 17.40 9.21 0.62
C ALA A 315 18.33 8.01 0.92
N ILE A 316 19.56 8.28 1.39
CA ILE A 316 20.48 7.22 1.80
C ILE A 316 19.91 6.46 3.00
N PHE A 317 19.40 7.17 3.99
CA PHE A 317 18.86 6.54 5.19
C PHE A 317 17.71 5.58 4.85
N ILE A 318 16.74 6.02 4.05
CA ILE A 318 15.59 5.16 3.69
C ILE A 318 16.02 3.96 2.84
N PHE A 319 17.04 4.11 1.99
CA PHE A 319 17.57 2.98 1.23
C PHE A 319 18.20 1.91 2.12
N ILE A 320 18.97 2.32 3.14
CA ILE A 320 19.65 1.39 4.06
C ILE A 320 18.64 0.76 5.04
N PHE A 321 17.63 1.54 5.45
CA PHE A 321 16.63 1.11 6.42
C PHE A 321 15.57 0.18 5.81
N SER A 322 15.25 0.34 4.54
CA SER A 322 14.25 -0.40 3.80
C SER A 322 14.71 -1.82 3.46
#